data_91e284de060aa93562dd5a26326ac3f6
#
_entry.id   91e284de060aa93562dd5a26326ac3f6
#
_cell.length_a   1.000
_cell.length_b   1.000
_cell.length_c   1.000
_cell.angle_alpha   90.00
_cell.angle_beta   90.00
_cell.angle_gamma   90.00
#
_symmetry.space_group_name_H-M   'P 1'
#
loop_
_entity.id
_entity.type
_entity.pdbx_description
1 polymer ?
#
loop_
_entity_poly.entity_id
_entity_poly.type
_entity_poly.pdbx_seq_one_letter_code
_entity_poly.pdbx_strand_id
1 'polypeptide(L)'
;MTLEQWRQTQKADTLISVGSRSGYMFIGTLTEYDDSIDEVSREVKAQIEKTLRSTEDTVRSVEKALSAGKMRRGDMSPASLQKRFNEFTKRRENTAAELQHFKPLRDREVLEVYPRLNPDDGLCVIVEGDENGAMWFKAEYDILRTRKRRWGM
;
A
#
# COMPACT_ATOMS: atom_id res chain seq x y z
N MET A 1 -17.39 4.58 10.91
CA MET A 1 -18.05 3.55 10.08
C MET A 1 -17.03 2.89 9.16
N THR A 2 -17.25 1.63 8.84
CA THR A 2 -16.38 0.93 7.89
C THR A 2 -16.65 1.41 6.46
N LEU A 3 -15.72 1.07 5.55
CA LEU A 3 -15.87 1.41 4.13
C LEU A 3 -17.16 0.81 3.56
N GLU A 4 -17.48 -0.44 3.92
CA GLU A 4 -18.71 -1.08 3.47
C GLU A 4 -19.96 -0.38 4.00
N GLN A 5 -19.96 0.03 5.26
CA GLN A 5 -21.05 0.82 5.83
C GLN A 5 -21.20 2.15 5.11
N TRP A 6 -20.09 2.82 4.84
CA TRP A 6 -20.11 4.07 4.07
C TRP A 6 -20.68 3.84 2.66
N ARG A 7 -20.24 2.74 1.99
CA ARG A 7 -20.74 2.39 0.65
C ARG A 7 -22.27 2.28 0.64
N GLN A 8 -22.85 1.67 1.66
CA GLN A 8 -24.28 1.50 1.78
C GLN A 8 -25.05 2.82 1.93
N THR A 9 -24.39 3.89 2.33
CA THR A 9 -24.99 5.21 2.42
C THR A 9 -25.09 5.93 1.06
N GLN A 10 -24.36 5.42 0.05
CA GLN A 10 -24.32 6.04 -1.27
C GLN A 10 -25.41 5.48 -2.18
N LYS A 11 -26.11 6.38 -2.87
CA LYS A 11 -27.24 5.99 -3.74
C LYS A 11 -26.91 6.13 -5.23
N ALA A 12 -26.07 7.08 -5.59
CA ALA A 12 -25.67 7.31 -6.97
C ALA A 12 -24.39 6.55 -7.30
N ASP A 13 -24.26 6.09 -8.54
CA ASP A 13 -23.05 5.40 -9.01
C ASP A 13 -21.94 6.42 -9.29
N THR A 14 -21.32 6.87 -8.23
CA THR A 14 -20.29 7.91 -8.23
C THR A 14 -18.90 7.27 -8.40
N LEU A 15 -18.01 7.99 -9.07
CA LEU A 15 -16.59 7.65 -9.11
C LEU A 15 -15.98 7.89 -7.72
N ILE A 16 -15.25 6.91 -7.20
CA ILE A 16 -14.57 7.01 -5.91
C ILE A 16 -13.10 6.62 -6.03
N SER A 17 -12.30 7.19 -5.16
CA SER A 17 -10.91 6.77 -4.96
C SER A 17 -10.76 6.37 -3.51
N VAL A 18 -10.39 5.14 -3.25
CA VAL A 18 -10.20 4.61 -1.90
C VAL A 18 -8.72 4.43 -1.63
N GLY A 19 -8.26 4.98 -0.55
CA GLY A 19 -6.87 4.86 -0.17
C GLY A 19 -6.64 5.11 1.31
N SER A 20 -5.40 4.91 1.72
CA SER A 20 -4.90 5.36 3.01
C SER A 20 -4.15 6.68 2.81
N ARG A 21 -3.61 7.24 3.89
CA ARG A 21 -2.76 8.44 3.80
C ARG A 21 -1.50 8.21 2.97
N SER A 22 -1.12 6.95 2.78
CA SER A 22 0.07 6.55 2.02
C SER A 22 -0.15 6.47 0.51
N GLY A 23 -1.38 6.36 0.04
CA GLY A 23 -1.71 6.27 -1.37
C GLY A 23 -3.03 5.59 -1.63
N TYR A 24 -3.44 5.55 -2.89
CA TYR A 24 -4.71 4.96 -3.30
C TYR A 24 -4.56 3.48 -3.60
N MET A 25 -5.59 2.72 -3.25
CA MET A 25 -5.68 1.28 -3.48
C MET A 25 -6.74 0.92 -4.51
N PHE A 26 -7.72 1.78 -4.71
CA PHE A 26 -8.81 1.55 -5.66
C PHE A 26 -9.28 2.86 -6.26
N ILE A 27 -9.55 2.86 -7.56
CA ILE A 27 -10.23 3.96 -8.28
C ILE A 27 -11.25 3.32 -9.21
N GLY A 28 -12.51 3.71 -9.07
CA GLY A 28 -13.59 3.21 -9.91
C GLY A 28 -14.93 3.73 -9.43
N THR A 29 -15.99 3.27 -10.09
CA THR A 29 -17.36 3.58 -9.68
C THR A 29 -17.76 2.73 -8.48
N LEU A 30 -18.88 3.08 -7.84
CA LEU A 30 -19.43 2.28 -6.75
C LEU A 30 -19.84 0.87 -7.22
N THR A 31 -20.32 0.74 -8.45
CA THR A 31 -20.61 -0.55 -9.05
C THR A 31 -19.35 -1.40 -9.20
N GLU A 32 -18.27 -0.80 -9.70
CA GLU A 32 -16.96 -1.47 -9.80
C GLU A 32 -16.42 -1.84 -8.41
N TYR A 33 -16.64 -1.00 -7.41
CA TYR A 33 -16.31 -1.31 -6.02
C TYR A 33 -17.02 -2.58 -5.56
N ASP A 34 -18.32 -2.64 -5.75
CA ASP A 34 -19.11 -3.82 -5.33
C ASP A 34 -18.60 -5.11 -5.98
N ASP A 35 -18.20 -5.04 -7.24
CA ASP A 35 -17.76 -6.19 -8.01
C ASP A 35 -16.31 -6.62 -7.70
N SER A 36 -15.45 -5.70 -7.30
CA SER A 36 -14.00 -5.94 -7.30
C SER A 36 -13.28 -5.68 -5.97
N ILE A 37 -13.93 -5.09 -4.96
CA ILE A 37 -13.22 -4.67 -3.75
C ILE A 37 -12.54 -5.83 -3.01
N ASP A 38 -13.14 -7.01 -3.01
CA ASP A 38 -12.54 -8.18 -2.36
C ASP A 38 -11.32 -8.67 -3.11
N GLU A 39 -11.34 -8.62 -4.43
CA GLU A 39 -10.20 -8.95 -5.26
C GLU A 39 -9.07 -7.94 -5.06
N VAL A 40 -9.40 -6.65 -5.02
CA VAL A 40 -8.43 -5.59 -4.72
C VAL A 40 -7.80 -5.81 -3.36
N SER A 41 -8.59 -6.18 -2.34
CA SER A 41 -8.07 -6.50 -1.01
C SER A 41 -7.07 -7.66 -1.05
N ARG A 42 -7.37 -8.71 -1.83
CA ARG A 42 -6.44 -9.84 -2.02
C ARG A 42 -5.17 -9.41 -2.73
N GLU A 43 -5.26 -8.55 -3.73
CA GLU A 43 -4.09 -8.03 -4.44
C GLU A 43 -3.21 -7.17 -3.52
N VAL A 44 -3.82 -6.34 -2.68
CA VAL A 44 -3.09 -5.55 -1.69
C VAL A 44 -2.36 -6.48 -0.72
N LYS A 45 -3.04 -7.49 -0.20
CA LYS A 45 -2.42 -8.48 0.69
C LYS A 45 -1.28 -9.22 0.01
N ALA A 46 -1.46 -9.65 -1.23
CA ALA A 46 -0.41 -10.32 -2.00
C ALA A 46 0.81 -9.42 -2.22
N GLN A 47 0.59 -8.14 -2.43
CA GLN A 47 1.67 -7.17 -2.55
C GLN A 47 2.44 -7.01 -1.25
N ILE A 48 1.74 -7.03 -0.10
CA ILE A 48 2.37 -7.02 1.22
C ILE A 48 3.26 -8.25 1.40
N GLU A 49 2.72 -9.42 1.08
CA GLU A 49 3.46 -10.69 1.18
C GLU A 49 4.71 -10.69 0.30
N LYS A 50 4.59 -10.17 -0.92
CA LYS A 50 5.70 -10.05 -1.85
C LYS A 50 6.78 -9.09 -1.32
N THR A 51 6.37 -7.96 -0.78
CA THR A 51 7.28 -6.98 -0.18
C THR A 51 8.00 -7.58 1.03
N LEU A 52 7.29 -8.34 1.86
CA LEU A 52 7.89 -9.02 3.01
C LEU A 52 8.97 -9.99 2.56
N ARG A 53 8.69 -10.85 1.57
CA ARG A 53 9.68 -11.80 1.03
C ARG A 53 10.90 -11.09 0.47
N SER A 54 10.69 -10.03 -0.30
CA SER A 54 11.78 -9.23 -0.88
C SER A 54 12.64 -8.58 0.21
N THR A 55 12.01 -8.07 1.26
CA THR A 55 12.71 -7.45 2.39
C THR A 55 13.50 -8.49 3.19
N GLU A 56 12.94 -9.67 3.41
CA GLU A 56 13.63 -10.79 4.07
C GLU A 56 14.86 -11.23 3.28
N ASP A 57 14.76 -11.31 1.96
CA ASP A 57 15.89 -11.67 1.10
C ASP A 57 16.97 -10.59 1.18
N THR A 58 16.62 -9.33 1.22
CA THR A 58 17.57 -8.23 1.38
C THR A 58 18.26 -8.29 2.74
N VAL A 59 17.51 -8.53 3.82
CA VAL A 59 18.09 -8.69 5.17
C VAL A 59 19.10 -9.82 5.19
N ARG A 60 18.78 -10.97 4.62
CA ARG A 60 19.70 -12.11 4.54
C ARG A 60 20.96 -11.79 3.74
N SER A 61 20.82 -11.10 2.60
CA SER A 61 21.97 -10.69 1.78
C SER A 61 22.89 -9.75 2.53
N VAL A 62 22.35 -8.76 3.21
CA VAL A 62 23.12 -7.78 3.97
C VAL A 62 23.80 -8.44 5.18
N GLU A 63 23.09 -9.31 5.89
CA GLU A 63 23.63 -10.09 7.01
C GLU A 63 24.80 -10.94 6.57
N LYS A 64 24.68 -11.63 5.43
CA LYS A 64 25.74 -12.44 4.84
C LYS A 64 26.96 -11.59 4.49
N ALA A 65 26.75 -10.40 3.91
CA ALA A 65 27.83 -9.48 3.57
C ALA A 65 28.55 -8.98 4.82
N LEU A 66 27.80 -8.66 5.90
CA LEU A 66 28.39 -8.27 7.18
C LEU A 66 29.22 -9.39 7.80
N SER A 67 28.71 -10.62 7.77
CA SER A 67 29.37 -11.80 8.34
C SER A 67 30.65 -12.18 7.58
N ALA A 68 30.67 -11.97 6.28
CA ALA A 68 31.81 -12.29 5.44
C ALA A 68 33.05 -11.44 5.72
N GLY A 69 32.86 -10.21 6.21
CA GLY A 69 33.94 -9.28 6.56
C GLY A 69 34.84 -8.88 5.41
N LYS A 70 34.51 -9.32 4.19
CA LYS A 70 35.29 -9.02 2.99
C LYS A 70 34.62 -7.93 2.17
N MET A 71 35.37 -6.89 1.88
CA MET A 71 34.92 -5.83 0.99
C MET A 71 35.50 -6.06 -0.40
N ARG A 72 34.62 -6.09 -1.39
CA ARG A 72 35.02 -6.04 -2.80
C ARG A 72 35.05 -4.60 -3.26
N ARG A 73 35.79 -4.33 -4.33
CA ARG A 73 35.79 -3.02 -4.95
C ARG A 73 34.35 -2.63 -5.36
N GLY A 74 33.88 -1.48 -4.87
CA GLY A 74 32.52 -1.02 -5.11
C GLY A 74 31.50 -1.45 -4.07
N ASP A 75 31.88 -2.28 -3.09
CA ASP A 75 31.00 -2.67 -2.00
C ASP A 75 30.83 -1.53 -0.99
N MET A 76 29.71 -1.58 -0.27
CA MET A 76 29.44 -0.62 0.81
C MET A 76 30.42 -0.81 1.96
N SER A 77 30.72 0.29 2.66
CA SER A 77 31.50 0.23 3.89
C SER A 77 30.76 -0.58 4.97
N PRO A 78 31.46 -1.16 5.96
CA PRO A 78 30.81 -1.87 7.07
C PRO A 78 29.76 -1.01 7.79
N ALA A 79 30.03 0.27 7.98
CA ALA A 79 29.09 1.19 8.61
C ALA A 79 27.81 1.36 7.78
N SER A 80 27.93 1.49 6.45
CA SER A 80 26.80 1.60 5.53
C SER A 80 25.98 0.29 5.50
N LEU A 81 26.64 -0.87 5.50
CA LEU A 81 25.99 -2.16 5.57
C LEU A 81 25.20 -2.33 6.87
N GLN A 82 25.78 -1.93 8.00
CA GLN A 82 25.10 -2.01 9.30
C GLN A 82 23.84 -1.12 9.31
N LYS A 83 23.96 0.08 8.80
CA LYS A 83 22.82 1.01 8.67
C LYS A 83 21.71 0.40 7.80
N ARG A 84 22.08 -0.17 6.66
CA ARG A 84 21.14 -0.84 5.75
C ARG A 84 20.49 -2.05 6.42
N PHE A 85 21.27 -2.86 7.14
CA PHE A 85 20.74 -3.99 7.90
C PHE A 85 19.70 -3.55 8.93
N ASN A 86 19.98 -2.50 9.69
CA ASN A 86 19.06 -1.96 10.70
C ASN A 86 17.77 -1.44 10.05
N GLU A 87 17.88 -0.69 8.95
CA GLU A 87 16.72 -0.15 8.23
C GLU A 87 15.84 -1.28 7.66
N PHE A 88 16.44 -2.28 7.02
CA PHE A 88 15.67 -3.38 6.42
C PHE A 88 15.11 -4.34 7.45
N THR A 89 15.80 -4.53 8.57
CA THR A 89 15.27 -5.33 9.70
C THR A 89 14.01 -4.68 10.26
N LYS A 90 14.05 -3.36 10.47
CA LYS A 90 12.88 -2.61 10.94
C LYS A 90 11.74 -2.66 9.93
N ARG A 91 12.06 -2.49 8.65
CA ARG A 91 11.07 -2.58 7.57
C ARG A 91 10.42 -3.95 7.52
N ARG A 92 11.20 -5.03 7.69
CA ARG A 92 10.70 -6.40 7.76
C ARG A 92 9.72 -6.56 8.91
N GLU A 93 10.06 -6.09 10.10
CA GLU A 93 9.20 -6.16 11.28
C GLU A 93 7.89 -5.41 11.05
N ASN A 94 7.95 -4.20 10.52
CA ASN A 94 6.78 -3.38 10.22
C ASN A 94 5.87 -4.05 9.17
N THR A 95 6.46 -4.60 8.12
CA THR A 95 5.71 -5.28 7.06
C THR A 95 5.06 -6.57 7.56
N ALA A 96 5.78 -7.33 8.38
CA ALA A 96 5.23 -8.55 8.99
C ALA A 96 4.05 -8.22 9.92
N ALA A 97 4.17 -7.17 10.73
CA ALA A 97 3.08 -6.71 11.60
C ALA A 97 1.86 -6.28 10.78
N GLU A 98 2.08 -5.56 9.68
CA GLU A 98 1.02 -5.13 8.78
C GLU A 98 0.28 -6.31 8.14
N LEU A 99 1.03 -7.33 7.71
CA LEU A 99 0.44 -8.56 7.18
C LEU A 99 -0.37 -9.30 8.25
N GLN A 100 0.16 -9.40 9.47
CA GLN A 100 -0.51 -10.07 10.58
C GLN A 100 -1.83 -9.40 10.95
N HIS A 101 -1.89 -8.08 10.88
CA HIS A 101 -3.08 -7.28 11.23
C HIS A 101 -3.86 -6.80 10.01
N PHE A 102 -3.65 -7.43 8.86
CA PHE A 102 -4.31 -7.04 7.63
C PHE A 102 -5.84 -7.12 7.76
N LYS A 103 -6.50 -6.02 7.36
CA LYS A 103 -7.96 -5.97 7.23
C LYS A 103 -8.34 -5.85 5.76
N PRO A 104 -9.34 -6.61 5.29
CA PRO A 104 -9.93 -6.34 3.98
C PRO A 104 -10.37 -4.89 3.88
N LEU A 105 -10.29 -4.31 2.68
CA LEU A 105 -10.60 -2.88 2.49
C LEU A 105 -12.00 -2.51 2.97
N ARG A 106 -12.99 -3.39 2.72
CA ARG A 106 -14.37 -3.13 3.14
C ARG A 106 -14.54 -3.01 4.65
N ASP A 107 -13.65 -3.64 5.43
CA ASP A 107 -13.73 -3.66 6.89
C ASP A 107 -12.93 -2.53 7.55
N ARG A 108 -12.23 -1.75 6.75
CA ARG A 108 -11.41 -0.63 7.26
C ARG A 108 -12.27 0.56 7.63
N GLU A 109 -11.90 1.22 8.70
CA GLU A 109 -12.60 2.41 9.17
C GLU A 109 -12.38 3.59 8.21
N VAL A 110 -13.45 4.30 7.86
CA VAL A 110 -13.36 5.51 7.05
C VAL A 110 -12.94 6.66 7.95
N LEU A 111 -11.83 7.30 7.60
CA LEU A 111 -11.28 8.42 8.35
C LEU A 111 -11.74 9.76 7.79
N GLU A 112 -11.73 9.91 6.47
CA GLU A 112 -12.07 11.14 5.78
C GLU A 112 -12.76 10.83 4.46
N VAL A 113 -13.72 11.67 4.08
CA VAL A 113 -14.33 11.67 2.75
C VAL A 113 -14.38 13.12 2.27
N TYR A 114 -13.85 13.37 1.09
CA TYR A 114 -13.91 14.71 0.53
C TYR A 114 -14.04 14.66 -1.00
N PRO A 115 -14.72 15.67 -1.60
CA PRO A 115 -14.78 15.76 -3.05
C PRO A 115 -13.42 16.13 -3.61
N ARG A 116 -13.13 15.66 -4.83
CA ARG A 116 -11.93 16.08 -5.53
C ARG A 116 -12.06 17.51 -6.00
N LEU A 117 -10.93 18.14 -6.36
CA LEU A 117 -10.91 19.51 -6.84
C LEU A 117 -11.86 19.73 -8.03
N ASN A 118 -11.92 18.75 -8.93
CA ASN A 118 -12.93 18.70 -9.97
C ASN A 118 -14.06 17.78 -9.49
N PRO A 119 -15.30 18.30 -9.29
CA PRO A 119 -16.42 17.48 -8.83
C PRO A 119 -16.71 16.26 -9.70
N ASP A 120 -16.42 16.33 -11.00
CA ASP A 120 -16.61 15.22 -11.93
C ASP A 120 -15.65 14.06 -11.66
N ASP A 121 -14.57 14.29 -10.91
CA ASP A 121 -13.62 13.27 -10.48
C ASP A 121 -14.10 12.46 -9.27
N GLY A 122 -15.26 12.79 -8.73
CA GLY A 122 -15.91 12.03 -7.67
C GLY A 122 -15.40 12.32 -6.28
N LEU A 123 -15.45 11.29 -5.43
CA LEU A 123 -15.10 11.37 -4.02
C LEU A 123 -13.78 10.67 -3.73
N CYS A 124 -13.03 11.25 -2.82
CA CYS A 124 -11.83 10.61 -2.26
C CYS A 124 -12.17 10.11 -0.86
N VAL A 125 -11.98 8.82 -0.64
CA VAL A 125 -12.27 8.16 0.63
C VAL A 125 -10.97 7.67 1.25
N ILE A 126 -10.62 8.18 2.40
CA ILE A 126 -9.44 7.79 3.14
C ILE A 126 -9.85 6.83 4.25
N VAL A 127 -9.27 5.64 4.23
CA VAL A 127 -9.50 4.61 5.22
C VAL A 127 -8.26 4.41 6.09
N GLU A 128 -8.43 3.73 7.21
CA GLU A 128 -7.30 3.35 8.06
C GLU A 128 -6.31 2.49 7.29
N GLY A 129 -5.03 2.70 7.53
CA GLY A 129 -3.96 1.94 6.93
C GLY A 129 -2.67 2.16 7.68
N ASP A 130 -1.73 1.26 7.52
CA ASP A 130 -0.46 1.35 8.20
C ASP A 130 0.44 2.39 7.52
N GLU A 131 0.91 3.37 8.30
CA GLU A 131 1.84 4.39 7.83
C GLU A 131 3.18 3.81 7.40
N ASN A 132 3.56 2.66 7.98
CA ASN A 132 4.79 1.96 7.65
C ASN A 132 4.73 1.25 6.29
N GLY A 133 3.53 1.08 5.73
CA GLY A 133 3.31 0.50 4.42
C GLY A 133 3.35 1.49 3.25
N ALA A 134 3.76 2.73 3.50
CA ALA A 134 3.73 3.82 2.52
C ALA A 134 4.33 3.46 1.16
N MET A 135 5.37 2.65 1.14
CA MET A 135 6.09 2.34 -0.10
C MET A 135 5.26 1.52 -1.07
N TRP A 136 4.43 0.58 -0.59
CA TRP A 136 3.63 -0.23 -1.51
C TRP A 136 2.34 0.48 -1.92
N PHE A 137 1.71 1.21 -1.02
CA PHE A 137 0.56 2.03 -1.38
C PHE A 137 0.94 3.10 -2.40
N LYS A 138 2.15 3.64 -2.31
CA LYS A 138 2.65 4.59 -3.29
C LYS A 138 2.74 3.96 -4.69
N ALA A 139 3.26 2.73 -4.79
CA ALA A 139 3.35 2.03 -6.06
C ALA A 139 1.95 1.76 -6.65
N GLU A 140 1.01 1.29 -5.83
CA GLU A 140 -0.38 1.08 -6.24
C GLU A 140 -1.04 2.40 -6.66
N TYR A 141 -0.81 3.47 -5.92
CA TYR A 141 -1.31 4.78 -6.28
C TYR A 141 -0.85 5.22 -7.67
N ASP A 142 0.42 5.01 -7.98
CA ASP A 142 0.96 5.38 -9.30
C ASP A 142 0.32 4.56 -10.42
N ILE A 143 0.09 3.28 -10.21
CA ILE A 143 -0.60 2.39 -11.17
C ILE A 143 -2.04 2.86 -11.38
N LEU A 144 -2.79 3.06 -10.31
CA LEU A 144 -4.18 3.49 -10.37
C LEU A 144 -4.31 4.87 -10.98
N ARG A 145 -3.40 5.77 -10.66
CA ARG A 145 -3.36 7.12 -11.24
C ARG A 145 -3.13 7.07 -12.75
N THR A 146 -2.25 6.17 -13.20
CA THR A 146 -2.01 5.96 -14.64
C THR A 146 -3.25 5.41 -15.33
N ARG A 147 -3.92 4.43 -14.73
CA ARG A 147 -5.19 3.88 -15.25
C ARG A 147 -6.25 4.98 -15.33
N LYS A 148 -6.39 5.79 -14.31
CA LYS A 148 -7.35 6.90 -14.31
C LYS A 148 -7.07 7.88 -15.44
N ARG A 149 -5.81 8.24 -15.68
CA ARG A 149 -5.43 9.11 -16.79
C ARG A 149 -5.81 8.53 -18.14
N ARG A 150 -5.75 7.21 -18.30
CA ARG A 150 -6.16 6.53 -19.55
C ARG A 150 -7.66 6.52 -19.73
N TRP A 151 -8.42 6.37 -18.66
CA TRP A 151 -9.87 6.18 -18.73
C TRP A 151 -10.67 7.46 -18.50
N GLY A 152 -10.21 8.30 -17.62
CA GLY A 152 -10.98 9.45 -17.14
C GLY A 152 -10.45 10.81 -17.56
N MET A 153 -9.65 10.83 -18.52
CA MET A 153 -9.02 12.03 -19.03
C MET A 153 -9.74 13.34 -18.80
#